data_4604ee1ba7e829127fdfff22124e5a71
#
_entry.id   4604ee1ba7e829127fdfff22124e5a71
#
_cell.length_a   1.000
_cell.length_b   1.000
_cell.length_c   1.000
_cell.angle_alpha   90.00
_cell.angle_beta   90.00
_cell.angle_gamma   90.00
#
_symmetry.space_group_name_H-M   'P 1'
#
loop_
_entity.id
_entity.type
_entity.pdbx_description
1 polymer ?
#
loop_
_entity_poly.entity_id
_entity_poly.type
_entity_poly.pdbx_seq_one_letter_code
_entity_poly.pdbx_strand_id
1 'polypeptide(L)'
;MAISVLLVDDEEPFVQTLAKRLTLRRFNVYTASRAERVFASLEEHLIDVVVLDVKMPDLDGIEATQTIKNGHPLIEIILLTGHASLEASLEGMKKGAFDYLLKPVNIDELVYKIEDAHRKKELQEEKIRRLADEGDGPGDEVGPTD
;
A
#
# COMPACT_ATOMS: atom_id res chain seq x y z
N MET A 1 -15.05 8.27 -4.18
CA MET A 1 -14.96 6.94 -3.56
C MET A 1 -13.94 6.93 -2.45
N ALA A 2 -14.22 6.16 -1.42
CA ALA A 2 -13.30 6.09 -0.29
C ALA A 2 -12.06 5.28 -0.67
N ILE A 3 -10.91 5.74 -0.16
CA ILE A 3 -9.66 5.00 -0.32
C ILE A 3 -9.71 3.79 0.61
N SER A 4 -9.40 2.61 0.10
CA SER A 4 -9.39 1.38 0.88
C SER A 4 -7.99 1.11 1.40
N VAL A 5 -7.89 0.98 2.72
CA VAL A 5 -6.61 0.82 3.42
C VAL A 5 -6.62 -0.48 4.20
N LEU A 6 -5.53 -1.23 4.09
CA LEU A 6 -5.30 -2.41 4.92
C LEU A 6 -4.23 -2.06 5.96
N LEU A 7 -4.62 -2.09 7.24
CA LEU A 7 -3.69 -1.87 8.34
C LEU A 7 -3.14 -3.21 8.82
N VAL A 8 -1.83 -3.33 8.85
CA VAL A 8 -1.15 -4.57 9.22
C VAL A 8 -0.22 -4.32 10.39
N ASP A 9 -0.57 -4.87 11.55
CA ASP A 9 0.22 -4.73 12.77
C ASP A 9 -0.29 -5.78 13.76
N ASP A 10 0.59 -6.37 14.54
CA ASP A 10 0.21 -7.41 15.51
C ASP A 10 -0.26 -6.84 16.84
N GLU A 11 -0.08 -5.53 17.06
CA GLU A 11 -0.54 -4.88 18.28
C GLU A 11 -2.01 -4.47 18.14
N GLU A 12 -2.91 -5.34 18.56
CA GLU A 12 -4.34 -5.15 18.34
C GLU A 12 -4.91 -3.83 18.87
N PRO A 13 -4.59 -3.39 20.10
CA PRO A 13 -5.12 -2.11 20.58
C PRO A 13 -4.70 -0.93 19.69
N PHE A 14 -3.46 -0.96 19.21
CA PHE A 14 -2.95 0.06 18.30
C PHE A 14 -3.74 0.05 16.98
N VAL A 15 -3.93 -1.14 16.41
CA VAL A 15 -4.66 -1.30 15.14
C VAL A 15 -6.09 -0.80 15.29
N GLN A 16 -6.77 -1.18 16.38
CA GLN A 16 -8.16 -0.78 16.59
C GLN A 16 -8.29 0.73 16.70
N THR A 17 -7.39 1.37 17.45
CA THR A 17 -7.42 2.82 17.60
C THR A 17 -7.16 3.51 16.26
N LEU A 18 -6.17 3.04 15.53
CA LEU A 18 -5.82 3.65 14.25
C LEU A 18 -6.93 3.44 13.23
N ALA A 19 -7.54 2.26 13.21
CA ALA A 19 -8.65 1.95 12.31
C ALA A 19 -9.81 2.89 12.56
N LYS A 20 -10.15 3.15 13.83
CA LYS A 20 -11.23 4.08 14.17
C LYS A 20 -10.92 5.48 13.67
N ARG A 21 -9.70 5.93 13.88
CA ARG A 21 -9.31 7.29 13.46
C ARG A 21 -9.36 7.44 11.95
N LEU A 22 -8.91 6.44 11.22
CA LEU A 22 -8.95 6.49 9.75
C LEU A 22 -10.38 6.39 9.24
N THR A 23 -11.21 5.56 9.89
CA THR A 23 -12.62 5.46 9.50
C THR A 23 -13.33 6.81 9.67
N LEU A 24 -13.02 7.53 10.74
CA LEU A 24 -13.57 8.87 10.94
C LEU A 24 -13.09 9.86 9.87
N ARG A 25 -11.96 9.60 9.26
CA ARG A 25 -11.44 10.40 8.14
C ARG A 25 -11.94 9.89 6.80
N ARG A 26 -12.95 9.01 6.81
CA ARG A 26 -13.66 8.52 5.63
C ARG A 26 -12.85 7.54 4.77
N PHE A 27 -11.89 6.87 5.36
CA PHE A 27 -11.22 5.75 4.69
C PHE A 27 -12.03 4.48 4.92
N ASN A 28 -11.92 3.56 3.97
CA ASN A 28 -12.49 2.23 4.11
C ASN A 28 -11.38 1.33 4.65
N VAL A 29 -11.50 0.89 5.90
CA VAL A 29 -10.37 0.27 6.61
C VAL A 29 -10.60 -1.21 6.85
N TYR A 30 -9.59 -2.00 6.47
CA TYR A 30 -9.49 -3.41 6.79
C TYR A 30 -8.28 -3.60 7.67
N THR A 31 -8.25 -4.64 8.50
CA THR A 31 -7.13 -4.90 9.41
C THR A 31 -6.66 -6.33 9.31
N ALA A 32 -5.36 -6.55 9.54
CA ALA A 32 -4.78 -7.88 9.61
C ALA A 32 -3.69 -7.86 10.67
N SER A 33 -3.71 -8.83 11.56
CA SER A 33 -2.72 -8.92 12.64
C SER A 33 -1.76 -10.10 12.47
N ARG A 34 -1.91 -10.85 11.38
CA ARG A 34 -1.05 -12.00 11.08
C ARG A 34 -0.80 -12.10 9.60
N ALA A 35 0.33 -12.69 9.25
CA ALA A 35 0.77 -12.79 7.85
C ALA A 35 -0.29 -13.39 6.93
N GLU A 36 -0.89 -14.50 7.35
CA GLU A 36 -1.87 -15.17 6.50
C GLU A 36 -3.07 -14.28 6.18
N ARG A 37 -3.46 -13.40 7.12
CA ARG A 37 -4.60 -12.51 6.90
C ARG A 37 -4.25 -11.38 5.95
N VAL A 38 -2.99 -10.99 5.85
CA VAL A 38 -2.55 -9.95 4.93
C VAL A 38 -2.86 -10.38 3.50
N PHE A 39 -2.34 -11.55 3.12
CA PHE A 39 -2.50 -12.00 1.74
C PHE A 39 -3.94 -12.40 1.42
N ALA A 40 -4.65 -12.97 2.40
CA ALA A 40 -6.07 -13.27 2.22
C ALA A 40 -6.87 -11.98 1.97
N SER A 41 -6.58 -10.92 2.74
CA SER A 41 -7.28 -9.65 2.57
C SER A 41 -7.04 -9.02 1.19
N LEU A 42 -5.83 -9.16 0.67
CA LEU A 42 -5.51 -8.63 -0.65
C LEU A 42 -6.26 -9.38 -1.75
N GLU A 43 -6.58 -10.66 -1.52
CA GLU A 43 -7.37 -11.45 -2.47
C GLU A 43 -8.87 -11.19 -2.33
N GLU A 44 -9.32 -10.89 -1.12
CA GLU A 44 -10.76 -10.73 -0.82
C GLU A 44 -11.28 -9.32 -1.10
N HIS A 45 -10.43 -8.32 -1.03
CA HIS A 45 -10.85 -6.92 -1.09
C HIS A 45 -10.00 -6.12 -2.07
N LEU A 46 -10.59 -5.08 -2.63
CA LEU A 46 -9.85 -4.12 -3.45
C LEU A 46 -9.16 -3.14 -2.49
N ILE A 47 -7.87 -3.29 -2.32
CA ILE A 47 -7.07 -2.46 -1.43
C ILE A 47 -6.26 -1.48 -2.27
N ASP A 48 -6.24 -0.21 -1.85
CA ASP A 48 -5.45 0.82 -2.52
C ASP A 48 -4.09 1.00 -1.88
N VAL A 49 -4.06 1.01 -0.55
CA VAL A 49 -2.84 1.28 0.23
C VAL A 49 -2.76 0.30 1.38
N VAL A 50 -1.57 -0.26 1.59
CA VAL A 50 -1.28 -1.10 2.74
C VAL A 50 -0.40 -0.31 3.70
N VAL A 51 -0.82 -0.21 4.96
CA VAL A 51 0.00 0.39 6.03
C VAL A 51 0.52 -0.78 6.85
N LEU A 52 1.83 -0.99 6.80
CA LEU A 52 2.46 -2.25 7.20
C LEU A 52 3.52 -2.03 8.26
N ASP A 53 3.36 -2.67 9.42
CA ASP A 53 4.39 -2.66 10.44
C ASP A 53 5.61 -3.44 9.94
N VAL A 54 6.80 -2.87 10.09
CA VAL A 54 8.03 -3.49 9.61
C VAL A 54 8.35 -4.77 10.37
N LYS A 55 8.07 -4.79 11.66
CA LYS A 55 8.40 -5.95 12.50
C LYS A 55 7.18 -6.60 13.11
N MET A 56 6.83 -7.75 12.58
CA MET A 56 5.82 -8.61 13.17
C MET A 56 6.43 -9.99 13.40
N PRO A 57 5.96 -10.73 14.42
CA PRO A 57 6.56 -12.04 14.71
C PRO A 57 6.53 -13.03 13.57
N ASP A 58 5.49 -13.00 12.74
CA ASP A 58 5.30 -13.98 11.68
C ASP A 58 5.42 -13.37 10.28
N LEU A 59 5.84 -12.11 10.18
CA LEU A 59 5.90 -11.43 8.88
C LEU A 59 7.05 -10.44 8.86
N ASP A 60 7.98 -10.65 7.93
CA ASP A 60 9.03 -9.67 7.66
C ASP A 60 8.42 -8.61 6.73
N GLY A 61 8.30 -7.38 7.24
CA GLY A 61 7.66 -6.29 6.48
C GLY A 61 8.39 -5.94 5.20
N ILE A 62 9.69 -6.14 5.15
CA ILE A 62 10.48 -5.83 3.96
C ILE A 62 10.21 -6.86 2.87
N GLU A 63 10.24 -8.16 3.24
CA GLU A 63 9.92 -9.21 2.29
C GLU A 63 8.47 -9.13 1.83
N ALA A 64 7.56 -8.80 2.77
CA ALA A 64 6.15 -8.64 2.44
C ALA A 64 5.95 -7.51 1.44
N THR A 65 6.68 -6.41 1.59
CA THR A 65 6.63 -5.30 0.65
C THR A 65 6.93 -5.79 -0.76
N GLN A 66 8.03 -6.54 -0.92
CA GLN A 66 8.40 -7.05 -2.23
C GLN A 66 7.36 -8.02 -2.77
N THR A 67 6.87 -8.92 -1.93
CA THR A 67 5.87 -9.91 -2.34
C THR A 67 4.59 -9.24 -2.80
N ILE A 68 4.12 -8.24 -2.03
CA ILE A 68 2.91 -7.52 -2.38
C ILE A 68 3.09 -6.75 -3.69
N LYS A 69 4.20 -6.04 -3.84
CA LYS A 69 4.45 -5.29 -5.07
C LYS A 69 4.58 -6.21 -6.29
N ASN A 70 5.12 -7.40 -6.11
CA ASN A 70 5.22 -8.35 -7.21
C ASN A 70 3.86 -8.88 -7.65
N GLY A 71 2.97 -9.15 -6.70
CA GLY A 71 1.64 -9.68 -7.01
C GLY A 71 0.59 -8.61 -7.28
N HIS A 72 0.79 -7.41 -6.73
CA HIS A 72 -0.16 -6.30 -6.82
C HIS A 72 0.60 -5.01 -7.05
N PRO A 73 1.18 -4.80 -8.25
CA PRO A 73 2.11 -3.68 -8.47
C PRO A 73 1.50 -2.29 -8.30
N LEU A 74 0.19 -2.17 -8.38
CA LEU A 74 -0.45 -0.86 -8.22
C LEU A 74 -0.78 -0.51 -6.78
N ILE A 75 -0.78 -1.50 -5.88
CA ILE A 75 -0.99 -1.22 -4.46
C ILE A 75 0.24 -0.50 -3.93
N GLU A 76 0.04 0.58 -3.19
CA GLU A 76 1.15 1.29 -2.57
C GLU A 76 1.28 0.91 -1.10
N ILE A 77 2.50 0.94 -0.58
CA ILE A 77 2.78 0.46 0.77
C ILE A 77 3.46 1.56 1.58
N ILE A 78 2.91 1.82 2.78
CA ILE A 78 3.52 2.73 3.74
C ILE A 78 3.98 1.88 4.92
N LEU A 79 5.26 1.97 5.26
CA LEU A 79 5.82 1.18 6.35
C LEU A 79 5.71 1.96 7.67
N LEU A 80 5.29 1.28 8.73
CA LEU A 80 5.32 1.83 10.08
C LEU A 80 6.52 1.23 10.79
N THR A 81 7.31 2.07 11.43
CA THR A 81 8.58 1.62 12.01
C THR A 81 8.91 2.36 13.30
N GLY A 82 9.56 1.66 14.23
CA GLY A 82 10.19 2.31 15.38
C GLY A 82 11.59 2.77 15.01
N HIS A 83 12.21 3.57 15.89
CA HIS A 83 13.56 4.07 15.63
C HIS A 83 14.58 2.96 15.40
N ALA A 84 14.43 1.84 16.10
CA ALA A 84 15.36 0.72 15.99
C ALA A 84 15.26 0.01 14.64
N SER A 85 14.23 0.29 13.86
CA SER A 85 13.99 -0.36 12.57
C SER A 85 14.12 0.58 11.39
N LEU A 86 14.72 1.74 11.60
CA LEU A 86 14.83 2.74 10.52
C LEU A 86 15.56 2.21 9.30
N GLU A 87 16.69 1.50 9.54
CA GLU A 87 17.46 0.96 8.42
C GLU A 87 16.64 -0.06 7.62
N ALA A 88 15.83 -0.87 8.31
CA ALA A 88 14.95 -1.81 7.62
C ALA A 88 13.94 -1.07 6.75
N SER A 89 13.43 0.07 7.23
CA SER A 89 12.49 0.86 6.44
C SER A 89 13.13 1.40 5.17
N LEU A 90 14.37 1.85 5.26
CA LEU A 90 15.10 2.32 4.09
C LEU A 90 15.29 1.19 3.08
N GLU A 91 15.54 -0.03 3.56
CA GLU A 91 15.61 -1.19 2.69
C GLU A 91 14.24 -1.46 2.03
N GLY A 92 13.16 -1.29 2.80
CA GLY A 92 11.81 -1.44 2.25
C GLY A 92 11.50 -0.45 1.14
N MET A 93 12.04 0.77 1.23
CA MET A 93 11.89 1.75 0.16
C MET A 93 12.52 1.23 -1.14
N LYS A 94 13.68 0.58 -1.03
CA LYS A 94 14.34 -0.03 -2.19
C LYS A 94 13.54 -1.19 -2.76
N LYS A 95 12.75 -1.86 -1.93
CA LYS A 95 11.91 -2.98 -2.37
C LYS A 95 10.57 -2.55 -2.92
N GLY A 96 10.29 -1.25 -2.92
CA GLY A 96 9.10 -0.74 -3.56
C GLY A 96 8.08 -0.07 -2.65
N ALA A 97 8.36 0.11 -1.37
CA ALA A 97 7.46 0.85 -0.50
C ALA A 97 7.36 2.30 -0.96
N PHE A 98 6.19 2.89 -0.81
CA PHE A 98 5.97 4.29 -1.17
C PHE A 98 6.67 5.22 -0.19
N ASP A 99 6.51 4.95 1.11
CA ASP A 99 7.09 5.79 2.15
C ASP A 99 7.10 5.03 3.47
N TYR A 100 7.64 5.66 4.51
CA TYR A 100 7.59 5.10 5.85
C TYR A 100 7.20 6.19 6.83
N LEU A 101 6.80 5.78 8.05
CA LEU A 101 6.38 6.68 9.11
C LEU A 101 6.90 6.13 10.43
N LEU A 102 7.50 7.00 11.25
CA LEU A 102 7.99 6.58 12.56
C LEU A 102 6.85 6.51 13.57
N LYS A 103 6.86 5.49 14.42
CA LYS A 103 5.95 5.43 15.56
C LYS A 103 6.51 6.32 16.68
N PRO A 104 5.66 7.01 17.44
CA PRO A 104 4.21 6.97 17.44
C PRO A 104 3.62 7.70 16.24
N VAL A 105 2.53 7.18 15.71
CA VAL A 105 1.95 7.65 14.46
C VAL A 105 1.17 8.96 14.68
N ASN A 106 1.50 9.95 13.88
CA ASN A 106 0.70 11.17 13.79
C ASN A 106 -0.38 10.93 12.74
N ILE A 107 -1.65 11.04 13.15
CA ILE A 107 -2.75 10.69 12.25
C ILE A 107 -2.80 11.60 11.01
N ASP A 108 -2.55 12.89 11.18
CA ASP A 108 -2.61 13.81 10.04
C ASP A 108 -1.51 13.51 9.03
N GLU A 109 -0.33 13.16 9.51
CA GLU A 109 0.77 12.77 8.64
C GLU A 109 0.47 11.47 7.91
N LEU A 110 -0.12 10.50 8.60
CA LEU A 110 -0.50 9.24 7.98
C LEU A 110 -1.55 9.46 6.90
N VAL A 111 -2.58 10.25 7.21
CA VAL A 111 -3.63 10.56 6.24
C VAL A 111 -3.04 11.19 4.98
N TYR A 112 -2.14 12.15 5.17
CA TYR A 112 -1.48 12.81 4.05
C TYR A 112 -0.72 11.81 3.18
N LYS A 113 0.03 10.90 3.81
CA LYS A 113 0.80 9.91 3.07
C LYS A 113 -0.09 8.89 2.36
N ILE A 114 -1.20 8.51 2.97
CA ILE A 114 -2.15 7.60 2.33
C ILE A 114 -2.74 8.27 1.09
N GLU A 115 -3.15 9.52 1.21
CA GLU A 115 -3.73 10.25 0.08
C GLU A 115 -2.71 10.42 -1.04
N ASP A 116 -1.47 10.69 -0.69
CA ASP A 116 -0.40 10.86 -1.65
C ASP A 116 -0.09 9.54 -2.37
N ALA A 117 -0.06 8.44 -1.62
CA ALA A 117 0.14 7.11 -2.19
C ALA A 117 -1.00 6.73 -3.14
N HIS A 118 -2.22 7.05 -2.75
CA HIS A 118 -3.39 6.78 -3.58
C HIS A 118 -3.34 7.59 -4.87
N ARG A 119 -2.88 8.82 -4.80
CA ARG A 119 -2.74 9.66 -6.00
C ARG A 119 -1.74 9.02 -6.97
N LYS A 120 -0.64 8.49 -6.45
CA LYS A 120 0.33 7.79 -7.29
C LYS A 120 -0.33 6.58 -7.98
N LYS A 121 -1.11 5.81 -7.22
CA LYS A 121 -1.81 4.66 -7.77
C LYS A 121 -2.74 5.06 -8.91
N GLU A 122 -3.52 6.13 -8.70
CA GLU A 122 -4.45 6.62 -9.71
C GLU A 122 -3.73 7.06 -10.98
N LEU A 123 -2.61 7.73 -10.83
CA LEU A 123 -1.83 8.18 -11.98
C LEU A 123 -1.27 7.00 -12.77
N GLN A 124 -0.85 5.94 -12.10
CA GLN A 124 -0.37 4.75 -12.76
C GLN A 124 -1.51 4.02 -13.48
N GLU A 125 -2.66 3.94 -12.85
CA GLU A 125 -3.84 3.33 -13.48
C GLU A 125 -4.25 4.08 -14.74
N GLU A 126 -4.25 5.39 -14.66
CA GLU A 126 -4.59 6.23 -15.80
C GLU A 126 -3.60 6.06 -16.94
N LYS A 127 -2.31 5.98 -16.61
CA LYS A 127 -1.28 5.78 -17.59
C LYS A 127 -1.45 4.44 -18.30
N ILE A 128 -1.75 3.39 -17.55
CA ILE A 128 -1.97 2.07 -18.12
C ILE A 128 -3.17 2.08 -19.05
N ARG A 129 -4.26 2.74 -18.65
CA ARG A 129 -5.44 2.86 -19.52
C ARG A 129 -5.12 3.59 -20.81
N ARG A 130 -4.36 4.67 -20.74
CA ARG A 130 -3.98 5.43 -21.93
C ARG A 130 -3.13 4.61 -22.89
N LEU A 131 -2.17 3.86 -22.34
CA LEU A 131 -1.32 3.00 -23.15
C LEU A 131 -2.12 1.90 -23.82
N ALA A 132 -3.10 1.33 -23.10
CA ALA A 132 -3.96 0.31 -23.66
C ALA A 132 -4.83 0.87 -24.79
N ASP A 133 -5.37 2.09 -24.60
CA ASP A 133 -6.17 2.74 -25.64
C ASP A 133 -5.33 3.04 -26.87
N GLU A 134 -4.11 3.50 -26.68
CA GLU A 134 -3.20 3.75 -27.80
C GLU A 134 -2.84 2.42 -28.49
N GLY A 135 -2.67 1.37 -27.71
CA GLY A 135 -2.38 0.06 -28.26
C GLY A 135 -3.52 -0.50 -29.08
N ASP A 136 -4.75 -0.11 -28.77
CA ASP A 136 -5.93 -0.54 -29.51
C ASP A 136 -6.27 0.39 -30.67
N GLY A 137 -5.53 1.48 -30.82
CA GLY A 137 -5.84 2.47 -31.83
C GLY A 137 -5.37 2.07 -33.20
N PRO A 138 -5.85 2.76 -34.22
CA PRO A 138 -5.49 2.46 -35.60
C PRO A 138 -3.98 2.54 -35.85
N GLY A 139 -3.31 3.39 -35.15
CA GLY A 139 -1.87 3.55 -35.31
C GLY A 139 -1.09 2.29 -35.00
N ASP A 140 -1.61 1.49 -34.11
CA ASP A 140 -0.94 0.25 -33.76
C ASP A 140 -1.09 -0.82 -34.79
N GLU A 141 -2.18 -0.80 -35.49
CA GLU A 141 -2.40 -1.78 -36.54
C GLU A 141 -1.37 -1.69 -37.60
N VAL A 142 -0.91 -0.53 -37.70
CA VAL A 142 0.07 -0.29 -38.67
C VAL A 142 1.39 -0.75 -38.32
N GLY A 143 1.50 -0.75 -37.61
CA GLY A 143 2.44 -0.90 -37.25
C GLY A 143 3.15 -1.28 -37.52
N PRO A 144 3.10 -1.38 -37.97
CA PRO A 144 3.71 -1.60 -38.10
C PRO A 144 4.20 -1.67 -38.60
N THR A 145 3.89 -1.44 -38.90
CA THR A 145 4.22 -1.46 -39.36
C THR A 145 4.85 -1.21 -39.41
N ASP A 146 4.93 -0.97 -39.50
CA ASP A 146 5.62 -0.84 -39.70
C ASP A 146 6.33 -1.06 -39.69
#